data_21d5d4264efbd05190e38a20f0e4f165
#
_entry.id   21d5d4264efbd05190e38a20f0e4f165
#
_cell.length_a   1.000
_cell.length_b   1.000
_cell.length_c   1.000
_cell.angle_alpha   90.00
_cell.angle_beta   90.00
_cell.angle_gamma   90.00
#
_symmetry.space_group_name_H-M   'P 1'
#
loop_
_entity.id
_entity.type
_entity.pdbx_description
1 polymer ?
#
loop_
_entity_poly.entity_id
_entity_poly.type
_entity_poly.pdbx_seq_one_letter_code
_entity_poly.pdbx_strand_id
1 'polypeptide(L)'
;MYHQYAPFFSEFWHKIRSGESLTYSWDIGMGTNFTSLFAYYLASPANWLIALFPQRSMIEIMNAMIIVKLAAASVSFAYYIAKHFHTKSCSIALFGTFYALSGFVAAYSWNIMWLDCVILVPLIMLGLERLVNENKCLLYCISLGLCIFTNYYIAIMVCMAVVLYFIVLMVSYNGTRHPRIYLKKFIHWCVYSLLAGGLSACLLLPELYTFSLSASSDVSFPKTLSVYFSMLEMLTRQLINIPVHLGLDHYPNIYCGVFIFLLIPLYAMNKKIQPRERIGKFCILLVFLLAFNINIFNFIWHGFHYPNSLCLLYTSDAADDLIGVD
;
A
#
# COMPACT_ATOMS: atom_id res chain seq x y z
N MET A 1 18.50 4.84 0.34
CA MET A 1 18.80 3.46 -0.06
C MET A 1 20.10 2.94 0.55
N TYR A 2 21.25 3.60 0.30
CA TYR A 2 22.56 3.17 0.79
C TYR A 2 22.69 3.14 2.32
N HIS A 3 22.19 4.14 3.02
CA HIS A 3 22.39 4.31 4.47
C HIS A 3 21.43 3.47 5.33
N GLN A 4 20.31 3.03 4.81
CA GLN A 4 19.30 2.33 5.58
C GLN A 4 18.97 0.95 5.00
N TYR A 5 18.51 0.86 3.75
CA TYR A 5 18.02 -0.40 3.20
C TYR A 5 19.13 -1.39 2.86
N ALA A 6 20.23 -0.93 2.26
CA ALA A 6 21.33 -1.82 1.92
C ALA A 6 21.93 -2.52 3.15
N PRO A 7 22.16 -1.85 4.31
CA PRO A 7 22.52 -2.52 5.55
C PRO A 7 21.50 -3.57 6.02
N PHE A 8 20.19 -3.27 5.96
CA PHE A 8 19.15 -4.21 6.37
C PHE A 8 19.10 -5.44 5.48
N PHE A 9 19.21 -5.27 4.18
CA PHE A 9 19.29 -6.37 3.21
C PHE A 9 20.58 -7.19 3.39
N SER A 10 21.70 -6.52 3.70
CA SER A 10 22.99 -7.17 3.96
C SER A 10 22.94 -8.03 5.22
N GLU A 11 22.33 -7.53 6.30
CA GLU A 11 22.13 -8.29 7.53
C GLU A 11 21.16 -9.47 7.31
N PHE A 12 20.09 -9.27 6.58
CA PHE A 12 19.17 -10.34 6.22
C PHE A 12 19.86 -11.43 5.40
N TRP A 13 20.69 -11.05 4.43
CA TRP A 13 21.51 -11.97 3.65
C TRP A 13 22.45 -12.78 4.56
N HIS A 14 23.12 -12.12 5.51
CA HIS A 14 24.01 -12.78 6.47
C HIS A 14 23.24 -13.81 7.29
N LYS A 15 22.12 -13.43 7.88
CA LYS A 15 21.29 -14.34 8.68
C LYS A 15 20.76 -15.54 7.91
N ILE A 16 20.35 -15.37 6.66
CA ILE A 16 19.92 -16.51 5.82
C ILE A 16 21.09 -17.46 5.57
N ARG A 17 22.28 -16.93 5.30
CA ARG A 17 23.45 -17.73 4.95
C ARG A 17 24.07 -18.43 6.16
N SER A 18 24.11 -17.79 7.31
CA SER A 18 24.64 -18.36 8.54
C SER A 18 23.63 -19.25 9.29
N GLY A 19 22.34 -19.17 8.92
CA GLY A 19 21.28 -19.88 9.63
C GLY A 19 20.93 -19.28 10.98
N GLU A 20 21.22 -17.98 11.16
CA GLU A 20 20.90 -17.25 12.38
C GLU A 20 19.42 -16.93 12.51
N SER A 21 18.99 -16.72 13.77
CA SER A 21 17.61 -16.36 14.09
C SER A 21 17.22 -14.99 13.51
N LEU A 22 16.00 -14.88 12.99
CA LEU A 22 15.40 -13.63 12.54
C LEU A 22 14.71 -12.86 13.69
N THR A 23 14.93 -13.23 14.95
CA THR A 23 14.26 -12.55 16.07
C THR A 23 15.03 -11.32 16.56
N TYR A 24 16.34 -11.37 16.59
CA TYR A 24 17.19 -10.30 17.12
C TYR A 24 18.48 -10.15 16.29
N SER A 25 19.02 -8.94 16.21
CA SER A 25 20.35 -8.68 15.64
C SER A 25 21.13 -7.72 16.51
N TRP A 26 22.43 -8.03 16.72
CA TRP A 26 23.40 -7.17 17.37
C TRP A 26 24.11 -6.24 16.37
N ASP A 27 24.02 -6.52 15.07
CA ASP A 27 24.76 -5.81 14.02
C ASP A 27 24.05 -4.55 13.53
N ILE A 28 22.85 -4.29 14.06
CA ILE A 28 22.06 -3.08 13.74
C ILE A 28 21.93 -2.23 15.00
N GLY A 29 22.50 -1.03 14.96
CA GLY A 29 22.55 -0.14 16.13
C GLY A 29 23.35 -0.78 17.26
N MET A 30 22.81 -0.75 18.47
CA MET A 30 23.37 -1.45 19.65
C MET A 30 22.57 -2.73 20.00
N GLY A 31 21.89 -3.29 19.02
CA GLY A 31 20.99 -4.42 19.13
C GLY A 31 19.54 -4.02 18.91
N THR A 32 18.83 -4.77 18.06
CA THR A 32 17.44 -4.48 17.73
C THR A 32 16.60 -5.74 17.58
N ASN A 33 15.28 -5.57 17.78
CA ASN A 33 14.28 -6.58 17.41
C ASN A 33 14.25 -6.72 15.90
N PHE A 34 14.95 -7.75 15.38
CA PHE A 34 15.02 -7.98 13.93
C PHE A 34 13.68 -8.43 13.34
N THR A 35 12.78 -9.04 14.13
CA THR A 35 11.46 -9.44 13.65
C THR A 35 10.65 -8.24 13.19
N SER A 36 10.64 -7.12 13.93
CA SER A 36 9.94 -5.90 13.54
C SER A 36 10.55 -5.24 12.31
N LEU A 37 11.89 -5.19 12.26
CA LEU A 37 12.60 -4.70 11.09
C LEU A 37 12.29 -5.58 9.86
N PHE A 38 12.26 -6.90 10.03
CA PHE A 38 11.91 -7.84 8.98
C PHE A 38 10.47 -7.64 8.51
N ALA A 39 9.51 -7.52 9.43
CA ALA A 39 8.10 -7.34 9.12
C ALA A 39 7.81 -6.07 8.31
N TYR A 40 8.56 -4.99 8.56
CA TYR A 40 8.38 -3.73 7.84
C TYR A 40 9.16 -3.65 6.53
N TYR A 41 10.46 -4.06 6.52
CA TYR A 41 11.36 -3.82 5.39
C TYR A 41 11.62 -5.04 4.51
N LEU A 42 11.59 -6.25 5.06
CA LEU A 42 12.20 -7.42 4.45
C LEU A 42 11.24 -8.57 4.15
N ALA A 43 9.99 -8.50 4.61
CA ALA A 43 9.03 -9.60 4.57
C ALA A 43 8.59 -10.03 3.16
N SER A 44 8.95 -9.27 2.10
CA SER A 44 8.63 -9.67 0.73
C SER A 44 9.21 -11.05 0.41
N PRO A 45 8.42 -12.00 -0.12
CA PRO A 45 8.93 -13.30 -0.57
C PRO A 45 10.06 -13.17 -1.60
N ALA A 46 10.04 -12.12 -2.44
CA ALA A 46 11.09 -11.88 -3.43
C ALA A 46 12.45 -11.57 -2.78
N ASN A 47 12.46 -11.04 -1.55
CA ASN A 47 13.71 -10.69 -0.86
C ASN A 47 14.56 -11.91 -0.51
N TRP A 48 13.96 -13.10 -0.37
CA TRP A 48 14.71 -14.35 -0.15
C TRP A 48 15.63 -14.71 -1.31
N LEU A 49 15.37 -14.20 -2.51
CA LEU A 49 16.23 -14.41 -3.67
C LEU A 49 17.63 -13.79 -3.52
N ILE A 50 17.81 -12.81 -2.59
CA ILE A 50 19.12 -12.21 -2.33
C ILE A 50 20.15 -13.24 -1.88
N ALA A 51 19.72 -14.30 -1.21
CA ALA A 51 20.60 -15.38 -0.76
C ALA A 51 21.32 -16.10 -1.90
N LEU A 52 20.83 -16.00 -3.13
CA LEU A 52 21.45 -16.62 -4.31
C LEU A 52 22.65 -15.84 -4.85
N PHE A 53 22.83 -14.60 -4.41
CA PHE A 53 23.82 -13.68 -4.94
C PHE A 53 24.86 -13.31 -3.90
N PRO A 54 26.07 -12.83 -4.32
CA PRO A 54 27.08 -12.40 -3.38
C PRO A 54 26.69 -11.05 -2.71
N GLN A 55 27.02 -10.90 -1.43
CA GLN A 55 26.72 -9.70 -0.64
C GLN A 55 27.21 -8.40 -1.28
N ARG A 56 28.36 -8.42 -1.95
CA ARG A 56 28.96 -7.25 -2.63
C ARG A 56 28.07 -6.65 -3.72
N SER A 57 27.13 -7.43 -4.27
CA SER A 57 26.22 -7.00 -5.34
C SER A 57 24.83 -6.62 -4.79
N MET A 58 24.70 -6.33 -3.49
CA MET A 58 23.42 -6.09 -2.84
C MET A 58 22.64 -4.93 -3.48
N ILE A 59 23.32 -3.84 -3.81
CA ILE A 59 22.70 -2.64 -4.37
C ILE A 59 22.19 -2.89 -5.79
N GLU A 60 23.00 -3.58 -6.61
CA GLU A 60 22.63 -3.96 -7.97
C GLU A 60 21.40 -4.90 -7.95
N ILE A 61 21.36 -5.84 -7.01
CA ILE A 61 20.23 -6.75 -6.84
C ILE A 61 18.97 -5.98 -6.41
N MET A 62 19.08 -5.06 -5.47
CA MET A 62 17.97 -4.22 -5.04
C MET A 62 17.43 -3.37 -6.20
N ASN A 63 18.30 -2.80 -7.02
CA ASN A 63 17.89 -2.05 -8.22
C ASN A 63 17.18 -2.95 -9.24
N ALA A 64 17.72 -4.13 -9.48
CA ALA A 64 17.08 -5.13 -10.35
C ALA A 64 15.69 -5.54 -9.81
N MET A 65 15.57 -5.75 -8.50
CA MET A 65 14.29 -6.06 -7.85
C MET A 65 13.27 -4.94 -8.02
N ILE A 66 13.67 -3.67 -7.91
CA ILE A 66 12.77 -2.54 -8.18
C ILE A 66 12.24 -2.61 -9.61
N ILE A 67 13.10 -2.79 -10.59
CA ILE A 67 12.71 -2.89 -12.01
C ILE A 67 11.73 -4.04 -12.23
N VAL A 68 12.01 -5.21 -11.67
CA VAL A 68 11.14 -6.39 -11.77
C VAL A 68 9.79 -6.13 -11.10
N LYS A 69 9.77 -5.51 -9.91
CA LYS A 69 8.54 -5.16 -9.20
C LYS A 69 7.70 -4.14 -9.97
N LEU A 70 8.33 -3.14 -10.62
CA LEU A 70 7.62 -2.18 -11.48
C LEU A 70 6.99 -2.88 -12.70
N ALA A 71 7.73 -3.77 -13.34
CA ALA A 71 7.20 -4.59 -14.44
C ALA A 71 6.02 -5.45 -13.98
N ALA A 72 6.14 -6.08 -12.80
CA ALA A 72 5.06 -6.87 -12.20
C ALA A 72 3.82 -6.03 -11.87
N ALA A 73 4.00 -4.79 -11.38
CA ALA A 73 2.91 -3.85 -11.14
C ALA A 73 2.17 -3.49 -12.43
N SER A 74 2.91 -3.23 -13.52
CA SER A 74 2.33 -2.99 -14.84
C SER A 74 1.49 -4.17 -15.32
N VAL A 75 2.02 -5.38 -15.22
CA VAL A 75 1.33 -6.62 -15.63
C VAL A 75 0.09 -6.87 -14.76
N SER A 76 0.21 -6.68 -13.45
CA SER A 76 -0.90 -6.85 -12.50
C SER A 76 -2.07 -5.93 -12.82
N PHE A 77 -1.79 -4.65 -13.05
CA PHE A 77 -2.82 -3.68 -13.42
C PHE A 77 -3.42 -3.94 -14.80
N ALA A 78 -2.58 -4.30 -15.78
CA ALA A 78 -3.03 -4.70 -17.11
C ALA A 78 -3.98 -5.92 -17.03
N TYR A 79 -3.63 -6.92 -16.20
CA TYR A 79 -4.47 -8.08 -15.96
C TYR A 79 -5.81 -7.70 -15.31
N TYR A 80 -5.79 -6.80 -14.31
CA TYR A 80 -7.00 -6.26 -13.71
C TYR A 80 -7.91 -5.63 -14.77
N ILE A 81 -7.41 -4.69 -15.56
CA ILE A 81 -8.18 -4.01 -16.62
C ILE A 81 -8.75 -5.01 -17.64
N ALA A 82 -7.93 -5.96 -18.09
CA ALA A 82 -8.36 -6.99 -19.04
C ALA A 82 -9.55 -7.79 -18.53
N LYS A 83 -9.53 -8.15 -17.24
CA LYS A 83 -10.61 -8.92 -16.61
C LYS A 83 -11.81 -8.10 -16.22
N HIS A 84 -11.61 -6.89 -15.71
CA HIS A 84 -12.69 -5.98 -15.31
C HIS A 84 -13.53 -5.53 -16.51
N PHE A 85 -12.88 -5.13 -17.62
CA PHE A 85 -13.57 -4.66 -18.82
C PHE A 85 -13.80 -5.74 -19.88
N HIS A 86 -13.41 -6.99 -19.63
CA HIS A 86 -13.50 -8.09 -20.59
C HIS A 86 -12.92 -7.76 -21.97
N THR A 87 -11.81 -7.04 -22.02
CA THR A 87 -11.17 -6.55 -23.23
C THR A 87 -9.79 -7.15 -23.47
N LYS A 88 -9.39 -7.24 -24.75
CA LYS A 88 -8.05 -7.69 -25.18
C LYS A 88 -7.32 -6.61 -25.98
N SER A 89 -7.72 -5.36 -25.84
CA SER A 89 -7.11 -4.22 -26.56
C SER A 89 -5.66 -4.00 -26.15
N CYS A 90 -4.81 -3.58 -27.07
CA CYS A 90 -3.42 -3.17 -26.79
C CYS A 90 -3.35 -1.99 -25.81
N SER A 91 -4.41 -1.18 -25.68
CA SER A 91 -4.50 -0.10 -24.68
C SER A 91 -4.28 -0.58 -23.25
N ILE A 92 -4.53 -1.86 -22.97
CA ILE A 92 -4.29 -2.46 -21.65
C ILE A 92 -2.83 -2.31 -21.22
N ALA A 93 -1.89 -2.58 -22.14
CA ALA A 93 -0.46 -2.43 -21.88
C ALA A 93 -0.08 -0.98 -21.56
N LEU A 94 -0.69 -0.02 -22.28
CA LEU A 94 -0.48 1.41 -22.04
C LEU A 94 -0.94 1.81 -20.63
N PHE A 95 -2.13 1.41 -20.21
CA PHE A 95 -2.63 1.70 -18.88
C PHE A 95 -1.82 0.98 -17.77
N GLY A 96 -1.35 -0.26 -18.02
CA GLY A 96 -0.44 -0.93 -17.13
C GLY A 96 0.86 -0.15 -16.93
N THR A 97 1.42 0.39 -18.01
CA THR A 97 2.62 1.23 -17.97
C THR A 97 2.37 2.54 -17.19
N PHE A 98 1.24 3.20 -17.41
CA PHE A 98 0.88 4.42 -16.66
C PHE A 98 0.74 4.16 -15.16
N TYR A 99 0.20 3.01 -14.76
CA TYR A 99 0.13 2.62 -13.36
C TYR A 99 1.51 2.44 -12.74
N ALA A 100 2.39 1.69 -13.41
CA ALA A 100 3.74 1.40 -12.93
C ALA A 100 4.66 2.62 -12.95
N LEU A 101 4.40 3.62 -13.78
CA LEU A 101 5.18 4.86 -13.91
C LEU A 101 4.41 6.09 -13.40
N SER A 102 3.46 5.88 -12.48
CA SER A 102 2.73 6.98 -11.84
C SER A 102 3.64 7.86 -10.97
N GLY A 103 3.19 9.08 -10.66
CA GLY A 103 3.91 10.02 -9.81
C GLY A 103 4.22 9.46 -8.42
N PHE A 104 3.33 8.63 -7.86
CA PHE A 104 3.59 7.91 -6.62
C PHE A 104 4.82 6.98 -6.76
N VAL A 105 4.85 6.20 -7.83
CA VAL A 105 5.98 5.27 -8.07
C VAL A 105 7.26 6.04 -8.37
N ALA A 106 7.20 7.12 -9.16
CA ALA A 106 8.36 7.97 -9.42
C ALA A 106 8.94 8.57 -8.13
N ALA A 107 8.08 8.96 -7.19
CA ALA A 107 8.48 9.51 -5.91
C ALA A 107 9.06 8.46 -4.95
N TYR A 108 8.44 7.27 -4.89
CA TYR A 108 8.63 6.32 -3.80
C TYR A 108 9.13 4.93 -4.24
N SER A 109 9.55 4.73 -5.50
CA SER A 109 10.05 3.43 -5.98
C SER A 109 11.28 2.91 -5.23
N TRP A 110 12.05 3.80 -4.61
CA TRP A 110 13.17 3.43 -3.75
C TRP A 110 12.73 2.75 -2.43
N ASN A 111 11.45 2.87 -2.03
CA ASN A 111 10.86 2.11 -0.94
C ASN A 111 10.47 0.72 -1.45
N ILE A 112 11.45 -0.12 -1.66
CA ILE A 112 11.30 -1.45 -2.27
C ILE A 112 10.24 -2.32 -1.58
N MET A 113 10.03 -2.14 -0.26
CA MET A 113 9.05 -2.86 0.55
C MET A 113 7.60 -2.48 0.25
N TRP A 114 7.34 -1.29 -0.33
CA TRP A 114 5.98 -0.86 -0.69
C TRP A 114 5.52 -1.37 -2.04
N LEU A 115 6.47 -1.71 -2.91
CA LEU A 115 6.19 -2.11 -4.30
C LEU A 115 5.38 -3.41 -4.39
N ASP A 116 5.53 -4.31 -3.44
CA ASP A 116 4.71 -5.53 -3.39
C ASP A 116 3.23 -5.20 -3.21
N CYS A 117 2.91 -4.25 -2.33
CA CYS A 117 1.54 -3.78 -2.16
C CYS A 117 1.00 -3.14 -3.45
N VAL A 118 1.83 -2.36 -4.17
CA VAL A 118 1.46 -1.78 -5.47
C VAL A 118 1.13 -2.89 -6.49
N ILE A 119 1.90 -3.98 -6.51
CA ILE A 119 1.62 -5.14 -7.37
C ILE A 119 0.30 -5.81 -6.98
N LEU A 120 0.02 -5.93 -5.68
CA LEU A 120 -1.09 -6.72 -5.16
C LEU A 120 -2.43 -5.98 -5.18
N VAL A 121 -2.45 -4.64 -5.09
CA VAL A 121 -3.68 -3.84 -5.09
C VAL A 121 -4.61 -4.16 -6.26
N PRO A 122 -4.19 -4.21 -7.53
CA PRO A 122 -5.08 -4.57 -8.63
C PRO A 122 -5.66 -5.98 -8.52
N LEU A 123 -4.87 -6.92 -7.99
CA LEU A 123 -5.31 -8.32 -7.77
C LEU A 123 -6.31 -8.41 -6.62
N ILE A 124 -6.12 -7.64 -5.55
CA ILE A 124 -7.05 -7.53 -4.43
C ILE A 124 -8.40 -6.99 -4.92
N MET A 125 -8.39 -5.90 -5.70
CA MET A 125 -9.60 -5.31 -6.26
C MET A 125 -10.35 -6.29 -7.17
N LEU A 126 -9.65 -6.97 -8.08
CA LEU A 126 -10.23 -8.01 -8.91
C LEU A 126 -10.77 -9.20 -8.09
N GLY A 127 -10.03 -9.60 -7.07
CA GLY A 127 -10.43 -10.65 -6.15
C GLY A 127 -11.71 -10.30 -5.39
N LEU A 128 -11.84 -9.05 -4.94
CA LEU A 128 -13.02 -8.54 -4.27
C LEU A 128 -14.24 -8.51 -5.20
N GLU A 129 -14.07 -8.06 -6.44
CA GLU A 129 -15.12 -8.11 -7.47
C GLU A 129 -15.62 -9.54 -7.68
N ARG A 130 -14.70 -10.51 -7.81
CA ARG A 130 -15.04 -11.93 -7.98
C ARG A 130 -15.71 -12.51 -6.72
N LEU A 131 -15.28 -12.10 -5.54
CA LEU A 131 -15.89 -12.52 -4.29
C LEU A 131 -17.35 -12.06 -4.22
N VAL A 132 -17.61 -10.79 -4.55
CA VAL A 132 -18.97 -10.22 -4.50
C VAL A 132 -19.85 -10.75 -5.63
N ASN A 133 -19.36 -10.84 -6.86
CA ASN A 133 -20.18 -11.17 -8.02
C ASN A 133 -20.26 -12.66 -8.32
N GLU A 134 -19.14 -13.41 -8.10
CA GLU A 134 -18.99 -14.82 -8.50
C GLU A 134 -18.86 -15.78 -7.30
N ASN A 135 -18.79 -15.27 -6.06
CA ASN A 135 -18.48 -16.02 -4.83
C ASN A 135 -17.11 -16.76 -4.89
N LYS A 136 -16.14 -16.24 -5.67
CA LYS A 136 -14.77 -16.78 -5.76
C LYS A 136 -13.84 -16.02 -4.83
N CYS A 137 -13.36 -16.68 -3.79
CA CYS A 137 -12.63 -16.05 -2.68
C CYS A 137 -11.10 -16.12 -2.79
N LEU A 138 -10.56 -17.11 -3.53
CA LEU A 138 -9.14 -17.47 -3.46
C LEU A 138 -8.22 -16.29 -3.82
N LEU A 139 -8.49 -15.60 -4.93
CA LEU A 139 -7.67 -14.48 -5.37
C LEU A 139 -7.66 -13.35 -4.33
N TYR A 140 -8.84 -13.02 -3.77
CA TYR A 140 -8.97 -12.00 -2.75
C TYR A 140 -8.19 -12.34 -1.48
N CYS A 141 -8.42 -13.54 -0.95
CA CYS A 141 -7.82 -13.99 0.30
C CYS A 141 -6.30 -14.07 0.21
N ILE A 142 -5.76 -14.66 -0.87
CA ILE A 142 -4.31 -14.81 -1.04
C ILE A 142 -3.66 -13.43 -1.31
N SER A 143 -4.19 -12.63 -2.21
CA SER A 143 -3.58 -11.34 -2.54
C SER A 143 -3.62 -10.35 -1.38
N LEU A 144 -4.72 -10.32 -0.61
CA LEU A 144 -4.82 -9.49 0.59
C LEU A 144 -3.89 -10.01 1.69
N GLY A 145 -3.84 -11.33 1.91
CA GLY A 145 -2.93 -11.94 2.88
C GLY A 145 -1.46 -11.64 2.55
N LEU A 146 -1.06 -11.80 1.30
CA LEU A 146 0.29 -11.44 0.86
C LEU A 146 0.57 -9.94 1.03
N CYS A 147 -0.41 -9.07 0.78
CA CYS A 147 -0.26 -7.63 0.97
C CYS A 147 0.02 -7.29 2.45
N ILE A 148 -0.75 -7.87 3.37
CA ILE A 148 -0.54 -7.70 4.81
C ILE A 148 0.82 -8.26 5.25
N PHE A 149 1.20 -9.42 4.71
CA PHE A 149 2.46 -10.09 5.02
C PHE A 149 3.67 -9.28 4.56
N THR A 150 3.62 -8.70 3.34
CA THR A 150 4.77 -8.01 2.75
C THR A 150 5.02 -6.63 3.34
N ASN A 151 3.98 -5.91 3.72
CA ASN A 151 4.09 -4.63 4.43
C ASN A 151 2.76 -4.28 5.11
N TYR A 152 2.69 -4.44 6.43
CA TYR A 152 1.49 -4.19 7.22
C TYR A 152 1.05 -2.72 7.18
N TYR A 153 1.99 -1.76 7.08
CA TYR A 153 1.69 -0.33 7.08
C TYR A 153 0.89 0.10 5.84
N ILE A 154 1.37 -0.25 4.65
CA ILE A 154 0.62 0.02 3.41
C ILE A 154 -0.67 -0.81 3.35
N ALA A 155 -0.62 -2.04 3.88
CA ALA A 155 -1.80 -2.91 3.90
C ALA A 155 -2.97 -2.34 4.71
N ILE A 156 -2.74 -1.56 5.78
CA ILE A 156 -3.81 -0.84 6.50
C ILE A 156 -4.56 0.09 5.55
N MET A 157 -3.83 0.89 4.75
CA MET A 157 -4.42 1.80 3.76
C MET A 157 -5.20 1.02 2.69
N VAL A 158 -4.64 -0.10 2.22
CA VAL A 158 -5.30 -1.00 1.27
C VAL A 158 -6.57 -1.60 1.86
N CYS A 159 -6.56 -2.03 3.12
CA CYS A 159 -7.75 -2.55 3.81
C CYS A 159 -8.86 -1.49 3.88
N MET A 160 -8.54 -0.24 4.18
CA MET A 160 -9.52 0.84 4.17
C MET A 160 -10.08 1.09 2.76
N ALA A 161 -9.24 1.08 1.73
CA ALA A 161 -9.68 1.16 0.34
C ALA A 161 -10.59 -0.01 -0.07
N VAL A 162 -10.28 -1.22 0.40
CA VAL A 162 -11.10 -2.43 0.21
C VAL A 162 -12.49 -2.26 0.85
N VAL A 163 -12.57 -1.71 2.07
CA VAL A 163 -13.86 -1.41 2.73
C VAL A 163 -14.69 -0.47 1.85
N LEU A 164 -14.10 0.65 1.41
CA LEU A 164 -14.81 1.62 0.58
C LEU A 164 -15.27 1.00 -0.74
N TYR A 165 -14.39 0.23 -1.39
CA TYR A 165 -14.73 -0.41 -2.66
C TYR A 165 -15.78 -1.51 -2.49
N PHE A 166 -15.73 -2.28 -1.40
CA PHE A 166 -16.76 -3.26 -1.06
C PHE A 166 -18.13 -2.60 -0.93
N ILE A 167 -18.24 -1.45 -0.25
CA ILE A 167 -19.48 -0.69 -0.14
C ILE A 167 -20.01 -0.31 -1.54
N VAL A 168 -19.15 0.19 -2.42
CA VAL A 168 -19.54 0.54 -3.79
C VAL A 168 -20.03 -0.68 -4.56
N LEU A 169 -19.35 -1.82 -4.46
CA LEU A 169 -19.78 -3.07 -5.10
C LEU A 169 -21.13 -3.54 -4.56
N MET A 170 -21.38 -3.41 -3.26
CA MET A 170 -22.66 -3.79 -2.65
C MET A 170 -23.80 -2.87 -3.09
N VAL A 171 -23.57 -1.56 -3.16
CA VAL A 171 -24.59 -0.57 -3.61
C VAL A 171 -24.88 -0.73 -5.10
N SER A 172 -23.88 -1.04 -5.91
CA SER A 172 -24.00 -1.23 -7.37
C SER A 172 -24.38 -2.66 -7.78
N TYR A 173 -24.55 -3.57 -6.82
CA TYR A 173 -24.85 -4.97 -7.11
C TYR A 173 -26.17 -5.15 -7.88
N ASN A 174 -26.11 -5.84 -9.03
CA ASN A 174 -27.22 -6.00 -9.98
C ASN A 174 -28.07 -7.25 -9.76
N GLY A 175 -27.70 -8.10 -8.82
CA GLY A 175 -28.45 -9.32 -8.55
C GLY A 175 -29.71 -9.07 -7.71
N THR A 176 -30.34 -10.17 -7.27
CA THR A 176 -31.54 -10.12 -6.43
C THR A 176 -31.28 -9.34 -5.15
N ARG A 177 -32.10 -8.31 -4.91
CA ARG A 177 -31.98 -7.40 -3.75
C ARG A 177 -32.74 -7.94 -2.54
N HIS A 178 -32.34 -9.11 -2.05
CA HIS A 178 -32.88 -9.67 -0.83
C HIS A 178 -31.89 -9.45 0.34
N PRO A 179 -32.34 -8.99 1.52
CA PRO A 179 -31.44 -8.72 2.66
C PRO A 179 -30.49 -9.88 3.03
N ARG A 180 -31.01 -11.13 2.92
CA ARG A 180 -30.20 -12.32 3.19
C ARG A 180 -29.00 -12.48 2.25
N ILE A 181 -29.14 -12.05 0.98
CA ILE A 181 -28.03 -12.12 0.00
C ILE A 181 -26.97 -11.11 0.37
N TYR A 182 -27.36 -9.89 0.73
CA TYR A 182 -26.42 -8.86 1.19
C TYR A 182 -25.70 -9.29 2.46
N LEU A 183 -26.42 -9.83 3.44
CA LEU A 183 -25.83 -10.36 4.67
C LEU A 183 -24.83 -11.50 4.37
N LYS A 184 -25.21 -12.45 3.50
CA LYS A 184 -24.31 -13.54 3.09
C LYS A 184 -23.02 -13.02 2.46
N LYS A 185 -23.10 -12.04 1.54
CA LYS A 185 -21.92 -11.43 0.90
C LYS A 185 -21.05 -10.69 1.91
N PHE A 186 -21.67 -9.98 2.85
CA PHE A 186 -20.96 -9.30 3.93
C PHE A 186 -20.22 -10.30 4.83
N ILE A 187 -20.89 -11.37 5.26
CA ILE A 187 -20.26 -12.42 6.07
C ILE A 187 -19.10 -13.08 5.29
N HIS A 188 -19.29 -13.41 4.01
CA HIS A 188 -18.21 -13.97 3.20
C HIS A 188 -17.02 -13.02 3.12
N TRP A 189 -17.26 -11.74 2.87
CA TRP A 189 -16.19 -10.73 2.86
C TRP A 189 -15.45 -10.64 4.21
N CYS A 190 -16.19 -10.60 5.33
CA CYS A 190 -15.58 -10.60 6.67
C CYS A 190 -14.73 -11.85 6.91
N VAL A 191 -15.26 -13.04 6.62
CA VAL A 191 -14.55 -14.31 6.83
C VAL A 191 -13.27 -14.36 6.02
N TYR A 192 -13.29 -14.02 4.73
CA TYR A 192 -12.10 -14.08 3.88
C TYR A 192 -11.11 -12.96 4.15
N SER A 193 -11.56 -11.81 4.65
CA SER A 193 -10.66 -10.76 5.15
C SER A 193 -9.95 -11.19 6.44
N LEU A 194 -10.66 -11.82 7.37
CA LEU A 194 -10.06 -12.39 8.58
C LEU A 194 -9.09 -13.53 8.25
N LEU A 195 -9.42 -14.40 7.30
CA LEU A 195 -8.52 -15.45 6.84
C LEU A 195 -7.26 -14.86 6.20
N ALA A 196 -7.37 -13.79 5.42
CA ALA A 196 -6.22 -13.09 4.84
C ALA A 196 -5.31 -12.53 5.95
N GLY A 197 -5.87 -11.89 6.98
CA GLY A 197 -5.13 -11.47 8.16
C GLY A 197 -4.50 -12.64 8.91
N GLY A 198 -5.22 -13.76 9.04
CA GLY A 198 -4.73 -14.99 9.65
C GLY A 198 -3.51 -15.60 8.93
N LEU A 199 -3.46 -15.53 7.58
CA LEU A 199 -2.30 -15.97 6.80
C LEU A 199 -1.04 -15.15 7.13
N SER A 200 -1.19 -13.92 7.59
CA SER A 200 -0.09 -13.01 7.93
C SER A 200 0.17 -12.93 9.43
N ALA A 201 -0.57 -13.70 10.25
CA ALA A 201 -0.52 -13.60 11.71
C ALA A 201 0.86 -13.87 12.30
N CYS A 202 1.67 -14.68 11.63
CA CYS A 202 3.04 -14.99 12.06
C CYS A 202 3.96 -13.76 12.12
N LEU A 203 3.72 -12.74 11.30
CA LEU A 203 4.42 -11.45 11.36
C LEU A 203 3.59 -10.39 12.08
N LEU A 204 2.28 -10.37 11.85
CA LEU A 204 1.41 -9.32 12.37
C LEU A 204 1.29 -9.37 13.90
N LEU A 205 1.20 -10.56 14.52
CA LEU A 205 1.03 -10.66 15.97
C LEU A 205 2.30 -10.23 16.76
N PRO A 206 3.53 -10.67 16.40
CA PRO A 206 4.74 -10.14 17.00
C PRO A 206 4.90 -8.63 16.84
N GLU A 207 4.53 -8.09 15.67
CA GLU A 207 4.61 -6.66 15.40
C GLU A 207 3.63 -5.86 16.24
N LEU A 208 2.38 -6.29 16.37
CA LEU A 208 1.39 -5.65 17.25
C LEU A 208 1.86 -5.63 18.71
N TYR A 209 2.51 -6.72 19.17
CA TYR A 209 3.08 -6.78 20.51
C TYR A 209 4.22 -5.77 20.67
N THR A 210 5.17 -5.73 19.73
CA THR A 210 6.31 -4.79 19.76
C THR A 210 5.83 -3.34 19.69
N PHE A 211 4.84 -3.06 18.82
CA PHE A 211 4.25 -1.73 18.70
C PHE A 211 3.65 -1.24 20.02
N SER A 212 3.02 -2.13 20.80
CA SER A 212 2.46 -1.78 22.11
C SER A 212 3.51 -1.39 23.17
N LEU A 213 4.77 -1.76 22.93
CA LEU A 213 5.91 -1.45 23.80
C LEU A 213 6.72 -0.24 23.32
N SER A 214 6.41 0.30 22.17
CA SER A 214 7.14 1.43 21.56
C SER A 214 6.48 2.76 21.90
N ALA A 215 7.28 3.84 21.88
CA ALA A 215 6.79 5.23 22.02
C ALA A 215 5.75 5.62 20.94
N SER A 216 5.69 4.87 19.85
CA SER A 216 4.67 5.06 18.80
C SER A 216 3.23 4.79 19.29
N SER A 217 3.04 4.12 20.45
CA SER A 217 1.72 3.92 21.05
C SER A 217 1.12 5.17 21.68
N ASP A 218 1.93 6.20 21.96
CA ASP A 218 1.50 7.41 22.68
C ASP A 218 0.90 8.51 21.80
N VAL A 219 0.64 8.19 20.53
CA VAL A 219 0.09 9.14 19.56
C VAL A 219 -1.38 9.46 19.88
N SER A 220 -1.66 10.75 20.18
CA SER A 220 -3.02 11.21 20.46
C SER A 220 -3.78 11.58 19.19
N PHE A 221 -5.10 11.31 19.19
CA PHE A 221 -5.99 11.71 18.10
C PHE A 221 -5.96 13.26 17.92
N PRO A 222 -5.95 13.79 16.68
CA PRO A 222 -5.94 15.22 16.42
C PRO A 222 -7.12 15.93 17.09
N LYS A 223 -6.84 16.92 17.93
CA LYS A 223 -7.86 17.67 18.68
C LYS A 223 -8.49 18.82 17.87
N THR A 224 -7.81 19.29 16.84
CA THR A 224 -8.24 20.41 16.00
C THR A 224 -8.27 19.96 14.55
N LEU A 225 -9.23 20.49 13.78
CA LEU A 225 -9.29 20.26 12.34
C LEU A 225 -8.34 21.25 11.66
N SER A 226 -7.38 20.74 10.90
CA SER A 226 -6.47 21.54 10.08
C SER A 226 -6.45 21.03 8.63
N VAL A 227 -6.24 21.96 7.72
CA VAL A 227 -6.14 21.70 6.27
C VAL A 227 -4.69 22.00 5.88
N TYR A 228 -4.05 21.06 5.19
CA TYR A 228 -2.63 21.16 4.85
C TYR A 228 -2.36 22.16 3.72
N PHE A 229 -3.22 22.17 2.69
CA PHE A 229 -3.05 22.99 1.49
C PHE A 229 -4.41 23.24 0.81
N SER A 230 -4.45 24.18 -0.16
CA SER A 230 -5.68 24.45 -0.90
C SER A 230 -6.00 23.34 -1.91
N MET A 231 -7.29 23.13 -2.21
CA MET A 231 -7.71 22.17 -3.22
C MET A 231 -7.16 22.51 -4.62
N LEU A 232 -6.94 23.78 -4.93
CA LEU A 232 -6.34 24.21 -6.19
C LEU A 232 -4.88 23.78 -6.28
N GLU A 233 -4.10 23.93 -5.19
CA GLU A 233 -2.72 23.45 -5.13
C GLU A 233 -2.65 21.95 -5.33
N MET A 234 -3.58 21.18 -4.76
CA MET A 234 -3.64 19.74 -4.99
C MET A 234 -3.91 19.39 -6.47
N LEU A 235 -4.78 20.14 -7.15
CA LEU A 235 -5.03 19.93 -8.57
C LEU A 235 -3.79 20.25 -9.42
N THR A 236 -2.97 21.23 -9.02
CA THR A 236 -1.73 21.54 -9.72
C THR A 236 -0.74 20.36 -9.68
N ARG A 237 -0.84 19.46 -8.68
CA ARG A 237 -0.02 18.24 -8.60
C ARG A 237 -0.25 17.25 -9.75
N GLN A 238 -1.27 17.46 -10.58
CA GLN A 238 -1.52 16.72 -11.83
C GLN A 238 -0.90 17.37 -13.07
N LEU A 239 -0.18 18.49 -12.94
CA LEU A 239 0.48 19.16 -14.05
C LEU A 239 1.86 18.55 -14.32
N ILE A 240 2.36 18.77 -15.55
CA ILE A 240 3.68 18.33 -15.98
C ILE A 240 4.76 19.18 -15.29
N ASN A 241 5.92 18.61 -15.04
CA ASN A 241 7.09 19.25 -14.40
C ASN A 241 6.89 19.74 -12.96
N ILE A 242 5.89 19.26 -12.26
CA ILE A 242 5.78 19.51 -10.84
C ILE A 242 6.84 18.67 -10.09
N PRO A 243 7.69 19.29 -9.26
CA PRO A 243 8.72 18.56 -8.52
C PRO A 243 8.09 17.56 -7.54
N VAL A 244 8.78 16.43 -7.36
CA VAL A 244 8.42 15.44 -6.36
C VAL A 244 8.66 16.03 -4.96
N HIS A 245 7.66 15.97 -4.09
CA HIS A 245 7.80 16.33 -2.68
C HIS A 245 8.01 15.08 -1.83
N LEU A 246 9.11 15.07 -1.08
CA LEU A 246 9.48 13.99 -0.15
C LEU A 246 9.55 14.50 1.31
N GLY A 247 9.27 15.78 1.51
CA GLY A 247 9.33 16.45 2.81
C GLY A 247 8.03 16.36 3.63
N LEU A 248 8.01 17.09 4.74
CA LEU A 248 6.89 17.15 5.69
C LEU A 248 5.72 18.02 5.22
N ASP A 249 5.81 18.63 4.06
CA ASP A 249 4.80 19.57 3.52
C ASP A 249 3.49 18.89 3.10
N HIS A 250 3.38 17.58 3.27
CA HIS A 250 2.20 16.75 2.99
C HIS A 250 1.65 16.81 1.56
N TYR A 251 2.34 17.47 0.60
CA TYR A 251 1.90 17.50 -0.79
C TYR A 251 1.91 16.11 -1.42
N PRO A 252 0.76 15.59 -1.89
CA PRO A 252 0.70 14.24 -2.42
C PRO A 252 1.35 14.14 -3.81
N ASN A 253 2.09 13.07 -4.07
CA ASN A 253 2.65 12.75 -5.38
C ASN A 253 1.65 11.90 -6.18
N ILE A 254 0.57 12.53 -6.64
CA ILE A 254 -0.60 11.88 -7.27
C ILE A 254 -0.63 11.97 -8.79
N TYR A 255 0.45 12.45 -9.43
CA TYR A 255 0.49 12.60 -10.89
C TYR A 255 0.24 11.26 -11.60
N CYS A 256 -0.78 11.22 -12.44
CA CYS A 256 -1.11 10.07 -13.29
C CYS A 256 -1.40 10.48 -14.73
N GLY A 257 -0.97 11.69 -15.10
CA GLY A 257 -1.14 12.26 -16.43
C GLY A 257 -2.21 13.34 -16.47
N VAL A 258 -1.96 14.40 -17.25
CA VAL A 258 -2.88 15.55 -17.41
C VAL A 258 -4.24 15.13 -17.97
N PHE A 259 -4.29 14.02 -18.71
CA PHE A 259 -5.53 13.47 -19.26
C PHE A 259 -6.60 13.16 -18.20
N ILE A 260 -6.23 13.06 -16.92
CA ILE A 260 -7.17 12.82 -15.82
C ILE A 260 -8.25 13.90 -15.78
N PHE A 261 -7.91 15.16 -16.08
CA PHE A 261 -8.86 16.29 -16.16
C PHE A 261 -9.92 16.13 -17.22
N LEU A 262 -9.63 15.35 -18.29
CA LEU A 262 -10.57 15.01 -19.34
C LEU A 262 -11.32 13.70 -19.01
N LEU A 263 -10.62 12.70 -18.48
CA LEU A 263 -11.18 11.38 -18.22
C LEU A 263 -12.21 11.38 -17.11
N ILE A 264 -12.02 12.17 -16.05
CA ILE A 264 -12.98 12.27 -14.92
C ILE A 264 -14.34 12.82 -15.39
N PRO A 265 -14.42 13.96 -16.09
CA PRO A 265 -15.68 14.43 -16.65
C PRO A 265 -16.32 13.46 -17.65
N LEU A 266 -15.53 12.84 -18.53
CA LEU A 266 -16.05 11.83 -19.45
C LEU A 266 -16.64 10.62 -18.73
N TYR A 267 -15.98 10.17 -17.65
CA TYR A 267 -16.53 9.11 -16.80
C TYR A 267 -17.83 9.55 -16.14
N ALA A 268 -17.91 10.79 -15.63
CA ALA A 268 -19.08 11.37 -15.03
C ALA A 268 -20.28 11.42 -15.98
N MET A 269 -20.04 11.70 -17.26
CA MET A 269 -21.05 11.81 -18.32
C MET A 269 -21.43 10.46 -18.94
N ASN A 270 -20.68 9.39 -18.67
CA ASN A 270 -20.90 8.10 -19.33
C ASN A 270 -22.17 7.42 -18.81
N LYS A 271 -23.24 7.47 -19.63
CA LYS A 271 -24.56 6.88 -19.33
C LYS A 271 -24.58 5.34 -19.36
N LYS A 272 -23.54 4.69 -19.91
CA LYS A 272 -23.43 3.22 -19.92
C LYS A 272 -23.06 2.65 -18.56
N ILE A 273 -22.48 3.48 -17.67
CA ILE A 273 -22.11 3.10 -16.30
C ILE A 273 -23.30 3.40 -15.39
N GLN A 274 -23.63 2.46 -14.50
CA GLN A 274 -24.72 2.64 -13.56
C GLN A 274 -24.51 3.87 -12.69
N PRO A 275 -25.56 4.69 -12.44
CA PRO A 275 -25.42 5.90 -11.63
C PRO A 275 -24.87 5.60 -10.21
N ARG A 276 -25.28 4.48 -9.61
CA ARG A 276 -24.84 4.09 -8.25
C ARG A 276 -23.34 3.77 -8.20
N GLU A 277 -22.84 3.04 -9.19
CA GLU A 277 -21.42 2.74 -9.31
C GLU A 277 -20.62 4.01 -9.52
N ARG A 278 -21.06 4.86 -10.43
CA ARG A 278 -20.43 6.13 -10.77
C ARG A 278 -20.35 7.05 -9.56
N ILE A 279 -21.47 7.26 -8.85
CA ILE A 279 -21.50 8.08 -7.63
C ILE A 279 -20.60 7.46 -6.56
N GLY A 280 -20.67 6.13 -6.35
CA GLY A 280 -19.84 5.44 -5.36
C GLY A 280 -18.33 5.63 -5.62
N LYS A 281 -17.89 5.52 -6.87
CA LYS A 281 -16.47 5.76 -7.22
C LYS A 281 -16.07 7.23 -7.02
N PHE A 282 -16.96 8.19 -7.30
CA PHE A 282 -16.71 9.59 -6.95
C PHE A 282 -16.66 9.84 -5.44
N CYS A 283 -17.47 9.14 -4.64
CA CYS A 283 -17.37 9.21 -3.19
C CYS A 283 -16.02 8.66 -2.69
N ILE A 284 -15.49 7.56 -3.26
CA ILE A 284 -14.15 7.07 -2.95
C ILE A 284 -13.10 8.12 -3.29
N LEU A 285 -13.17 8.72 -4.48
CA LEU A 285 -12.25 9.77 -4.88
C LEU A 285 -12.29 10.95 -3.91
N LEU A 286 -13.48 11.37 -3.49
CA LEU A 286 -13.63 12.43 -2.49
C LEU A 286 -13.00 12.06 -1.14
N VAL A 287 -13.19 10.82 -0.67
CA VAL A 287 -12.57 10.35 0.57
C VAL A 287 -11.04 10.41 0.48
N PHE A 288 -10.44 10.00 -0.66
CA PHE A 288 -9.00 10.13 -0.87
C PHE A 288 -8.55 11.60 -0.87
N LEU A 289 -9.28 12.49 -1.54
CA LEU A 289 -8.96 13.91 -1.54
C LEU A 289 -8.99 14.52 -0.12
N LEU A 290 -9.96 14.11 0.69
CA LEU A 290 -10.04 14.52 2.10
C LEU A 290 -8.89 13.91 2.92
N ALA A 291 -8.54 12.64 2.69
CA ALA A 291 -7.45 11.96 3.38
C ALA A 291 -6.07 12.57 3.05
N PHE A 292 -5.87 13.13 1.85
CA PHE A 292 -4.65 13.85 1.52
C PHE A 292 -4.56 15.22 2.20
N ASN A 293 -5.67 15.90 2.43
CA ASN A 293 -5.68 17.32 2.76
C ASN A 293 -6.11 17.66 4.20
N ILE A 294 -6.93 16.82 4.84
CA ILE A 294 -7.45 17.07 6.18
C ILE A 294 -6.74 16.18 7.19
N ASN A 295 -6.14 16.78 8.21
CA ASN A 295 -5.33 16.09 9.20
C ASN A 295 -6.03 14.90 9.88
N ILE A 296 -7.31 15.01 10.23
CA ILE A 296 -8.08 13.92 10.86
C ILE A 296 -8.22 12.74 9.91
N PHE A 297 -8.59 12.99 8.64
CA PHE A 297 -8.70 11.93 7.64
C PHE A 297 -7.34 11.35 7.28
N ASN A 298 -6.30 12.18 7.21
CA ASN A 298 -4.93 11.75 6.99
C ASN A 298 -4.44 10.84 8.12
N PHE A 299 -4.66 11.21 9.38
CA PHE A 299 -4.34 10.42 10.55
C PHE A 299 -5.03 9.05 10.54
N ILE A 300 -6.35 9.01 10.28
CA ILE A 300 -7.10 7.76 10.15
C ILE A 300 -6.51 6.91 9.02
N TRP A 301 -6.21 7.52 7.85
CA TRP A 301 -5.70 6.81 6.67
C TRP A 301 -4.32 6.18 6.88
N HIS A 302 -3.50 6.77 7.75
CA HIS A 302 -2.20 6.24 8.15
C HIS A 302 -2.26 5.26 9.34
N GLY A 303 -3.44 4.68 9.61
CA GLY A 303 -3.62 3.69 10.67
C GLY A 303 -3.60 4.29 12.07
N PHE A 304 -4.19 5.48 12.23
CA PHE A 304 -4.22 6.25 13.48
C PHE A 304 -2.82 6.71 13.93
N HIS A 305 -1.98 7.07 12.96
CA HIS A 305 -0.64 7.57 13.18
C HIS A 305 -0.35 8.79 12.33
N TYR A 306 0.64 9.62 12.72
CA TYR A 306 1.09 10.73 11.89
C TYR A 306 2.15 10.23 10.89
N PRO A 307 2.06 10.60 9.60
CA PRO A 307 3.11 10.28 8.65
C PRO A 307 4.33 11.14 8.93
N ASN A 308 5.28 10.61 9.69
CA ASN A 308 6.57 11.25 9.89
C ASN A 308 7.46 10.96 8.68
N SER A 309 8.42 11.86 8.38
CA SER A 309 9.31 11.60 7.26
C SER A 309 10.12 10.33 7.53
N LEU A 310 10.17 9.47 6.53
CA LEU A 310 10.78 8.12 6.59
C LEU A 310 12.23 8.09 7.11
N CYS A 311 12.94 9.21 7.03
CA CYS A 311 14.34 9.31 7.45
C CYS A 311 14.49 9.65 8.94
N LEU A 312 13.49 10.30 9.54
CA LEU A 312 13.55 10.75 10.93
C LEU A 312 13.06 9.68 11.93
N LEU A 313 12.20 8.77 11.50
CA LEU A 313 11.64 7.72 12.39
C LEU A 313 12.67 6.77 12.98
N TYR A 314 13.81 6.54 12.31
CA TYR A 314 14.85 5.61 12.78
C TYR A 314 16.15 6.28 13.21
N THR A 315 16.39 7.52 12.82
CA THR A 315 17.61 8.24 13.21
C THR A 315 17.40 9.15 14.41
N SER A 316 16.19 9.71 14.59
CA SER A 316 15.87 10.49 15.78
C SER A 316 15.51 9.59 16.96
N ASP A 317 14.60 8.63 16.80
CA ASP A 317 14.20 7.76 17.89
C ASP A 317 15.37 6.89 18.38
N ALA A 318 16.18 6.33 17.46
CA ALA A 318 17.40 5.60 17.85
C ALA A 318 18.50 6.49 18.41
N ALA A 319 18.57 7.77 18.03
CA ALA A 319 19.53 8.73 18.58
C ALA A 319 19.05 9.31 19.90
N ASP A 320 17.77 9.54 20.06
CA ASP A 320 17.16 10.06 21.30
C ASP A 320 17.15 8.98 22.39
N ASP A 321 16.84 7.73 22.06
CA ASP A 321 16.97 6.58 22.98
C ASP A 321 18.44 6.30 23.36
N LEU A 322 19.41 6.59 22.48
CA LEU A 322 20.84 6.39 22.74
C LEU A 322 21.46 7.51 23.56
N ILE A 323 20.97 8.74 23.48
CA ILE A 323 21.59 9.91 24.12
C ILE A 323 20.87 10.28 25.43
N GLY A 324 19.68 9.71 25.70
CA GLY A 324 18.91 9.98 26.92
C GLY A 324 18.63 11.47 27.11
N VAL A 325 18.41 12.21 26.05
CA VAL A 325 18.07 13.63 26.10
C VAL A 325 16.54 13.75 25.99
N ASP A 326 15.92 13.98 27.15
CA ASP A 326 14.53 14.42 27.26
C ASP A 326 14.32 15.80 26.58
#